data_818bf5de04077162797c8f9dd9a51df6
#
_entry.id   818bf5de04077162797c8f9dd9a51df6
#
_cell.length_a   1.000
_cell.length_b   1.000
_cell.length_c   1.000
_cell.angle_alpha   90.00
_cell.angle_beta   90.00
_cell.angle_gamma   90.00
#
_symmetry.space_group_name_H-M   'P 1'
#
loop_
_entity.id
_entity.type
_entity.pdbx_description
1 polymer ?
#
loop_
_entity_poly.entity_id
_entity_poly.type
_entity_poly.pdbx_seq_one_letter_code
_entity_poly.pdbx_strand_id
1 'polypeptide(L)'
;MAENRLAREMEARETTQRVQRWTQPQGLPTPEPEEGYSFRWVRTSLLGQFDPTNTSAKFREGWEPVKADSQPQMHAFSDPNSRFKGNIEIGGLLLCKIPKEFMEQRAAFYKKASDDQVQAVDNSFMQQNDARMPLFKDNRSSVTFGSGKK
;
A
#
# COMPACT_ATOMS: atom_id res chain seq x y z
N MET A 1 -30.28 50.04 -14.38
CA MET A 1 -30.51 48.94 -13.40
C MET A 1 -30.38 47.54 -14.00
N ALA A 2 -30.47 47.36 -15.29
CA ALA A 2 -30.30 46.03 -15.97
C ALA A 2 -28.83 45.55 -16.06
N GLU A 3 -27.89 46.46 -16.27
CA GLU A 3 -26.46 46.13 -16.39
C GLU A 3 -25.84 45.53 -15.13
N ASN A 4 -26.29 45.99 -13.96
CA ASN A 4 -25.79 45.44 -12.68
C ASN A 4 -26.26 43.99 -12.39
N ARG A 5 -27.37 43.53 -13.00
CA ARG A 5 -27.83 42.15 -12.86
C ARG A 5 -26.99 41.18 -13.70
N LEU A 6 -26.73 41.57 -14.95
CA LEU A 6 -25.89 40.76 -15.86
C LEU A 6 -24.46 40.61 -15.34
N ALA A 7 -23.87 41.68 -14.77
CA ALA A 7 -22.55 41.60 -14.18
C ALA A 7 -22.48 40.65 -12.98
N ARG A 8 -23.49 40.67 -12.08
CA ARG A 8 -23.59 39.75 -10.95
C ARG A 8 -23.83 38.29 -11.36
N GLU A 9 -24.61 38.07 -12.42
CA GLU A 9 -24.82 36.70 -12.93
C GLU A 9 -23.56 36.17 -13.63
N MET A 10 -22.77 37.02 -14.24
CA MET A 10 -21.48 36.63 -14.85
C MET A 10 -20.44 36.33 -13.75
N GLU A 11 -20.30 37.15 -12.72
CA GLU A 11 -19.43 36.88 -11.57
C GLU A 11 -19.80 35.60 -10.83
N ALA A 12 -21.11 35.33 -10.64
CA ALA A 12 -21.57 34.11 -10.00
C ALA A 12 -21.27 32.85 -10.85
N ARG A 13 -21.18 32.97 -12.16
CA ARG A 13 -20.80 31.86 -13.06
C ARG A 13 -19.29 31.60 -13.06
N GLU A 14 -18.46 32.62 -12.94
CA GLU A 14 -17.00 32.47 -12.89
C GLU A 14 -16.50 31.84 -11.61
N THR A 15 -17.19 32.03 -10.48
CA THR A 15 -16.79 31.44 -9.17
C THR A 15 -17.20 29.99 -8.99
N THR A 16 -18.11 29.47 -9.81
CA THR A 16 -18.51 28.06 -9.74
C THR A 16 -17.65 27.22 -10.70
N GLN A 17 -16.48 26.80 -10.24
CA GLN A 17 -15.69 25.78 -10.96
C GLN A 17 -16.46 24.45 -10.96
N ARG A 18 -17.22 24.21 -12.02
CA ARG A 18 -17.85 22.90 -12.24
C ARG A 18 -16.77 21.90 -12.60
N VAL A 19 -16.80 20.73 -11.96
CA VAL A 19 -15.99 19.59 -12.40
C VAL A 19 -16.34 19.29 -13.84
N GLN A 20 -15.42 19.59 -14.77
CA GLN A 20 -15.66 19.52 -16.21
C GLN A 20 -15.67 18.09 -16.73
N ARG A 21 -15.17 17.13 -15.98
CA ARG A 21 -15.08 15.72 -16.39
C ARG A 21 -15.34 14.81 -15.22
N TRP A 22 -16.24 13.85 -15.41
CA TRP A 22 -16.41 12.75 -14.48
C TRP A 22 -15.19 11.82 -14.54
N THR A 23 -14.63 11.49 -13.39
CA THR A 23 -13.57 10.48 -13.24
C THR A 23 -14.09 9.38 -12.32
N GLN A 24 -13.73 8.13 -12.62
CA GLN A 24 -14.11 7.02 -11.79
C GLN A 24 -13.49 7.20 -10.39
N PRO A 25 -14.30 7.14 -9.31
CA PRO A 25 -13.77 7.27 -7.96
C PRO A 25 -12.82 6.11 -7.65
N GLN A 26 -11.71 6.40 -7.01
CA GLN A 26 -10.81 5.37 -6.51
C GLN A 26 -11.49 4.59 -5.39
N GLY A 27 -11.35 3.26 -5.39
CA GLY A 27 -11.96 2.40 -4.37
C GLY A 27 -11.42 2.68 -2.96
N LEU A 28 -10.13 3.00 -2.84
CA LEU A 28 -9.48 3.44 -1.62
C LEU A 28 -8.73 4.75 -1.89
N PRO A 29 -8.94 5.78 -1.08
CA PRO A 29 -8.19 7.02 -1.21
C PRO A 29 -6.72 6.80 -0.85
N THR A 30 -5.85 7.57 -1.52
CA THR A 30 -4.42 7.54 -1.25
C THR A 30 -4.11 8.53 -0.13
N PRO A 31 -3.43 8.11 0.95
CA PRO A 31 -3.02 9.02 2.02
C PRO A 31 -1.96 10.01 1.53
N GLU A 32 -1.92 11.20 2.13
CA GLU A 32 -0.81 12.12 1.90
C GLU A 32 0.50 11.49 2.41
N PRO A 33 1.57 11.55 1.59
CA PRO A 33 2.84 10.97 1.98
C PRO A 33 3.43 11.71 3.18
N GLU A 34 3.83 10.96 4.21
CA GLU A 34 4.57 11.46 5.37
C GLU A 34 6.04 11.05 5.23
N GLU A 35 6.95 12.00 5.43
CA GLU A 35 8.38 11.73 5.30
C GLU A 35 8.83 10.69 6.35
N GLY A 36 9.61 9.71 5.92
CA GLY A 36 10.09 8.63 6.79
C GLY A 36 9.09 7.51 7.06
N TYR A 37 7.84 7.61 6.61
CA TYR A 37 6.81 6.60 6.82
C TYR A 37 6.33 5.95 5.53
N SER A 38 5.90 4.69 5.64
CA SER A 38 5.18 3.94 4.61
C SER A 38 3.78 3.63 5.10
N PHE A 39 2.78 3.82 4.23
CA PHE A 39 1.38 3.55 4.52
C PHE A 39 0.93 2.23 3.93
N ARG A 40 0.00 1.57 4.63
CA ARG A 40 -0.63 0.34 4.17
C ARG A 40 -2.04 0.22 4.72
N TRP A 41 -2.96 -0.29 3.91
CA TRP A 41 -4.26 -0.73 4.33
C TRP A 41 -4.20 -2.13 4.93
N VAL A 42 -4.60 -2.26 6.18
CA VAL A 42 -4.63 -3.52 6.95
C VAL A 42 -6.07 -3.96 7.11
N ARG A 43 -6.36 -5.19 6.69
CA ARG A 43 -7.69 -5.75 6.83
C ARG A 43 -8.04 -5.97 8.30
N THR A 44 -9.17 -5.42 8.73
CA THR A 44 -9.73 -5.53 10.08
C THR A 44 -10.98 -6.42 10.10
N SER A 45 -11.68 -6.50 8.97
CA SER A 45 -12.88 -7.34 8.86
C SER A 45 -12.92 -8.07 7.51
N LEU A 46 -13.60 -9.20 7.50
CA LEU A 46 -13.87 -10.01 6.32
C LEU A 46 -15.35 -10.39 6.32
N LEU A 47 -16.09 -10.07 5.24
CA LEU A 47 -17.52 -10.34 5.11
C LEU A 47 -18.34 -9.83 6.32
N GLY A 48 -18.00 -8.66 6.84
CA GLY A 48 -18.67 -8.06 8.01
C GLY A 48 -18.25 -8.64 9.37
N GLN A 49 -17.39 -9.65 9.39
CA GLN A 49 -16.85 -10.24 10.62
C GLN A 49 -15.45 -9.67 10.92
N PHE A 50 -15.24 -9.31 12.18
CA PHE A 50 -13.95 -8.81 12.63
C PHE A 50 -12.87 -9.90 12.59
N ASP A 51 -11.68 -9.56 12.05
CA ASP A 51 -10.51 -10.42 11.98
C ASP A 51 -9.42 -9.93 12.95
N PRO A 52 -9.49 -10.34 14.22
CA PRO A 52 -8.52 -9.91 15.23
C PRO A 52 -7.14 -10.51 15.00
N THR A 53 -7.06 -11.68 14.37
CA THR A 53 -5.81 -12.39 14.14
C THR A 53 -4.91 -11.63 13.19
N ASN A 54 -5.46 -11.19 12.06
CA ASN A 54 -4.70 -10.39 11.08
C ASN A 54 -4.28 -9.04 11.67
N THR A 55 -5.21 -8.34 12.32
CA THR A 55 -4.97 -7.03 12.91
C THR A 55 -3.87 -7.09 13.98
N SER A 56 -3.98 -8.06 14.91
CA SER A 56 -3.00 -8.30 15.96
C SER A 56 -1.62 -8.68 15.40
N ALA A 57 -1.57 -9.50 14.35
CA ALA A 57 -0.31 -9.84 13.69
C ALA A 57 0.38 -8.60 13.10
N LYS A 58 -0.39 -7.72 12.45
CA LYS A 58 0.15 -6.49 11.86
C LYS A 58 0.64 -5.49 12.91
N PHE A 59 -0.05 -5.34 14.02
CA PHE A 59 0.42 -4.49 15.11
C PHE A 59 1.71 -5.03 15.75
N ARG A 60 1.85 -6.36 15.88
CA ARG A 60 3.11 -6.98 16.34
C ARG A 60 4.27 -6.83 15.34
N GLU A 61 3.97 -6.67 14.05
CA GLU A 61 4.97 -6.33 13.03
C GLU A 61 5.42 -4.87 13.09
N GLY A 62 4.83 -4.03 13.95
CA GLY A 62 5.17 -2.62 14.12
C GLY A 62 4.30 -1.65 13.31
N TRP A 63 3.18 -2.12 12.73
CA TRP A 63 2.22 -1.25 12.07
C TRP A 63 1.39 -0.48 13.09
N GLU A 64 1.31 0.84 12.94
CA GLU A 64 0.55 1.74 13.81
C GLU A 64 -0.66 2.30 13.07
N PRO A 65 -1.85 2.34 13.69
CA PRO A 65 -3.01 2.96 13.08
C PRO A 65 -2.82 4.47 12.89
N VAL A 66 -3.24 4.99 11.75
CA VAL A 66 -3.17 6.41 11.43
C VAL A 66 -4.37 7.13 12.02
N LYS A 67 -4.11 8.20 12.80
CA LYS A 67 -5.17 9.04 13.35
C LYS A 67 -5.84 9.86 12.26
N ALA A 68 -7.15 10.03 12.37
CA ALA A 68 -7.94 10.82 11.44
C ALA A 68 -7.48 12.28 11.37
N ASP A 69 -7.00 12.84 12.49
CA ASP A 69 -6.50 14.21 12.57
C ASP A 69 -5.24 14.46 11.75
N SER A 70 -4.44 13.41 11.50
CA SER A 70 -3.21 13.52 10.69
C SER A 70 -3.48 13.53 9.19
N GLN A 71 -4.68 13.10 8.77
CA GLN A 71 -5.08 13.02 7.36
C GLN A 71 -6.51 13.57 7.20
N PRO A 72 -6.74 14.89 7.37
CA PRO A 72 -8.08 15.48 7.44
C PRO A 72 -8.92 15.24 6.18
N GLN A 73 -8.29 15.14 5.00
CA GLN A 73 -8.98 14.83 3.75
C GLN A 73 -9.60 13.43 3.72
N MET A 74 -9.11 12.51 4.55
CA MET A 74 -9.60 11.13 4.62
C MET A 74 -10.66 10.94 5.72
N HIS A 75 -10.80 11.90 6.62
CA HIS A 75 -11.75 11.81 7.72
C HIS A 75 -13.21 11.62 7.25
N ALA A 76 -13.58 12.30 6.15
CA ALA A 76 -14.92 12.19 5.57
C ALA A 76 -15.26 10.79 5.01
N PHE A 77 -14.26 9.97 4.72
CA PHE A 77 -14.44 8.63 4.17
C PHE A 77 -14.36 7.53 5.24
N SER A 78 -13.97 7.88 6.47
CA SER A 78 -13.84 6.93 7.58
C SER A 78 -15.20 6.40 8.03
N ASP A 79 -15.26 5.10 8.30
CA ASP A 79 -16.48 4.44 8.76
C ASP A 79 -16.89 4.93 10.16
N PRO A 80 -18.12 5.45 10.35
CA PRO A 80 -18.57 5.97 11.64
C PRO A 80 -18.71 4.87 12.71
N ASN A 81 -18.91 3.62 12.30
CA ASN A 81 -19.06 2.45 13.17
C ASN A 81 -17.76 1.68 13.39
N SER A 82 -16.60 2.28 13.03
CA SER A 82 -15.30 1.67 13.22
C SER A 82 -15.05 1.31 14.70
N ARG A 83 -14.42 0.16 14.92
CA ARG A 83 -13.91 -0.25 16.22
C ARG A 83 -12.68 0.55 16.64
N PHE A 84 -11.95 1.08 15.67
CA PHE A 84 -10.76 1.91 15.85
C PHE A 84 -11.12 3.39 15.83
N LYS A 85 -11.91 3.81 16.83
CA LYS A 85 -12.37 5.21 16.94
C LYS A 85 -11.20 6.18 16.89
N GLY A 86 -11.34 7.23 16.08
CA GLY A 86 -10.29 8.24 15.90
C GLY A 86 -9.20 7.84 14.89
N ASN A 87 -9.27 6.66 14.30
CA ASN A 87 -8.40 6.22 13.22
C ASN A 87 -9.19 6.11 11.90
N ILE A 88 -8.48 5.98 10.80
CA ILE A 88 -9.07 5.92 9.46
C ILE A 88 -9.32 4.46 9.09
N GLU A 89 -10.57 4.05 9.09
CA GLU A 89 -11.03 2.74 8.63
C GLU A 89 -12.08 2.91 7.54
N ILE A 90 -11.93 2.22 6.41
CA ILE A 90 -12.84 2.28 5.26
C ILE A 90 -13.14 0.86 4.81
N GLY A 91 -14.42 0.46 4.87
CA GLY A 91 -14.86 -0.84 4.37
C GLY A 91 -14.13 -2.04 4.99
N GLY A 92 -13.76 -1.95 6.27
CA GLY A 92 -13.03 -3.01 6.97
C GLY A 92 -11.52 -3.04 6.69
N LEU A 93 -10.97 -1.94 6.20
CA LEU A 93 -9.55 -1.71 5.98
C LEU A 93 -9.11 -0.53 6.84
N LEU A 94 -8.16 -0.76 7.72
CA LEU A 94 -7.57 0.23 8.61
C LEU A 94 -6.29 0.79 7.97
N LEU A 95 -6.20 2.11 7.89
CA LEU A 95 -4.97 2.74 7.43
C LEU A 95 -3.92 2.66 8.54
N CYS A 96 -2.79 2.08 8.22
CA CYS A 96 -1.65 1.96 9.13
C CYS A 96 -0.39 2.53 8.50
N LYS A 97 0.53 2.98 9.34
CA LYS A 97 1.85 3.46 8.94
C LYS A 97 2.95 2.72 9.70
N ILE A 98 4.12 2.68 9.10
CA ILE A 98 5.34 2.11 9.69
C ILE A 98 6.55 2.94 9.26
N PRO A 99 7.58 3.13 10.09
CA PRO A 99 8.83 3.74 9.65
C PRO A 99 9.48 2.96 8.51
N LYS A 100 10.00 3.65 7.50
CA LYS A 100 10.66 3.01 6.33
C LYS A 100 11.84 2.14 6.74
N GLU A 101 12.55 2.52 7.80
CA GLU A 101 13.67 1.75 8.34
C GLU A 101 13.27 0.32 8.75
N PHE A 102 12.08 0.15 9.35
CA PHE A 102 11.57 -1.18 9.69
C PHE A 102 11.25 -2.01 8.44
N MET A 103 10.75 -1.36 7.38
CA MET A 103 10.50 -2.04 6.11
C MET A 103 11.79 -2.51 5.45
N GLU A 104 12.85 -1.70 5.51
CA GLU A 104 14.18 -2.05 5.00
C GLU A 104 14.79 -3.20 5.80
N GLN A 105 14.75 -3.14 7.13
CA GLN A 105 15.22 -4.22 8.00
C GLN A 105 14.48 -5.52 7.74
N ARG A 106 13.16 -5.45 7.59
CA ARG A 106 12.33 -6.61 7.25
C ARG A 106 12.70 -7.19 5.89
N ALA A 107 12.87 -6.34 4.88
CA ALA A 107 13.27 -6.77 3.54
C ALA A 107 14.64 -7.44 3.56
N ALA A 108 15.61 -6.87 4.29
CA ALA A 108 16.94 -7.44 4.46
C ALA A 108 16.90 -8.80 5.18
N PHE A 109 16.07 -8.95 6.22
CA PHE A 109 15.91 -10.20 6.93
C PHE A 109 15.37 -11.33 6.02
N TYR A 110 14.29 -11.06 5.28
CA TYR A 110 13.72 -12.07 4.39
C TYR A 110 14.61 -12.37 3.20
N LYS A 111 15.31 -11.37 2.66
CA LYS A 111 16.30 -11.57 1.62
C LYS A 111 17.41 -12.49 2.10
N LYS A 112 17.99 -12.21 3.27
CA LYS A 112 19.03 -13.07 3.86
C LYS A 112 18.53 -14.49 4.07
N ALA A 113 17.33 -14.67 4.64
CA ALA A 113 16.76 -16.00 4.86
C ALA A 113 16.58 -16.78 3.54
N SER A 114 16.16 -16.10 2.47
CA SER A 114 16.04 -16.68 1.13
C SER A 114 17.41 -17.05 0.55
N ASP A 115 18.39 -16.16 0.66
CA ASP A 115 19.74 -16.40 0.17
C ASP A 115 20.41 -17.58 0.92
N ASP A 116 20.23 -17.65 2.25
CA ASP A 116 20.73 -18.75 3.08
C ASP A 116 20.09 -20.10 2.66
N GLN A 117 18.79 -20.11 2.34
CA GLN A 117 18.11 -21.31 1.85
C GLN A 117 18.65 -21.75 0.48
N VAL A 118 18.82 -20.83 -0.45
CA VAL A 118 19.40 -21.12 -1.77
C VAL A 118 20.81 -21.67 -1.64
N GLN A 119 21.62 -21.03 -0.78
CA GLN A 119 22.99 -21.48 -0.54
C GLN A 119 23.03 -22.87 0.10
N ALA A 120 22.11 -23.20 1.04
CA ALA A 120 22.04 -24.53 1.63
C ALA A 120 21.69 -25.61 0.61
N VAL A 121 20.74 -25.32 -0.30
CA VAL A 121 20.38 -26.24 -1.40
C VAL A 121 21.55 -26.43 -2.35
N ASP A 122 22.22 -25.34 -2.74
CA ASP A 122 23.38 -25.40 -3.62
C ASP A 122 24.52 -26.22 -2.99
N ASN A 123 24.80 -26.03 -1.71
CA ASN A 123 25.83 -26.79 -1.01
C ASN A 123 25.46 -28.27 -0.94
N SER A 124 24.21 -28.60 -0.65
CA SER A 124 23.72 -29.98 -0.65
C SER A 124 23.83 -30.64 -2.03
N PHE A 125 23.49 -29.89 -3.08
CA PHE A 125 23.61 -30.35 -4.47
C PHE A 125 25.07 -30.58 -4.85
N MET A 126 25.95 -29.68 -4.50
CA MET A 126 27.39 -29.81 -4.83
C MET A 126 28.11 -30.90 -4.03
N GLN A 127 27.60 -31.26 -2.83
CA GLN A 127 28.10 -32.42 -2.05
C GLN A 127 27.84 -33.76 -2.76
N GLN A 128 26.84 -33.83 -3.62
CA GLN A 128 26.52 -35.02 -4.42
C GLN A 128 27.30 -35.06 -5.71
N ASN A 129 28.25 -34.15 -5.93
CA ASN A 129 29.06 -34.09 -7.15
C ASN A 129 29.99 -35.33 -7.26
N ASP A 130 29.85 -36.12 -8.33
CA ASP A 130 30.72 -37.25 -8.65
C ASP A 130 31.72 -36.84 -9.75
N ALA A 131 33.00 -37.23 -9.58
CA ALA A 131 34.04 -36.96 -10.56
C ALA A 131 33.73 -37.60 -11.95
N ARG A 132 32.87 -38.63 -11.99
CA ARG A 132 32.45 -39.28 -13.25
C ARG A 132 31.36 -38.49 -13.96
N MET A 133 30.61 -37.67 -13.23
CA MET A 133 29.46 -36.91 -13.75
C MET A 133 29.43 -35.52 -13.08
N PRO A 134 30.33 -34.61 -13.47
CA PRO A 134 30.46 -33.32 -12.81
C PRO A 134 29.20 -32.48 -12.99
N LEU A 135 28.69 -31.94 -11.87
CA LEU A 135 27.56 -31.05 -11.84
C LEU A 135 28.02 -29.62 -12.09
N PHE A 136 27.37 -28.95 -13.05
CA PHE A 136 27.60 -27.55 -13.34
C PHE A 136 26.43 -26.71 -12.84
N LYS A 137 26.74 -25.63 -12.16
CA LYS A 137 25.73 -24.64 -11.73
C LYS A 137 25.74 -23.50 -12.74
N ASP A 138 24.64 -23.32 -13.46
CA ASP A 138 24.38 -22.15 -14.31
C ASP A 138 23.10 -21.46 -13.86
N ASN A 139 23.25 -20.41 -13.05
CA ASN A 139 22.13 -19.61 -12.57
C ASN A 139 21.90 -18.43 -13.54
N ARG A 140 21.12 -18.66 -14.58
CA ARG A 140 20.67 -17.60 -15.49
C ARG A 140 19.23 -17.28 -15.23
N SER A 141 18.96 -16.08 -14.73
CA SER A 141 17.62 -15.52 -14.68
C SER A 141 17.52 -14.41 -15.71
N SER A 142 16.65 -14.56 -16.70
CA SER A 142 16.36 -13.49 -17.66
C SER A 142 14.87 -13.19 -17.63
N VAL A 143 14.52 -11.93 -17.36
CA VAL A 143 13.17 -11.43 -17.48
C VAL A 143 13.09 -10.63 -18.77
N THR A 144 12.37 -11.15 -19.76
CA THR A 144 12.12 -10.46 -21.03
C THR A 144 10.77 -9.77 -20.94
N PHE A 145 10.75 -8.45 -20.82
CA PHE A 145 9.52 -7.68 -21.03
C PHE A 145 9.29 -7.58 -22.53
N GLY A 146 8.19 -8.16 -23.01
CA GLY A 146 7.83 -8.07 -24.42
C GLY A 146 7.65 -6.60 -24.83
N SER A 147 8.59 -6.07 -25.60
CA SER A 147 8.45 -4.81 -26.29
C SER A 147 7.49 -5.06 -27.46
N GLY A 148 6.20 -4.80 -27.23
CA GLY A 148 5.21 -4.73 -28.30
C GLY A 148 5.55 -3.57 -29.22
N LYS A 149 6.27 -3.83 -30.29
CA LYS A 149 6.37 -2.93 -31.43
C LYS A 149 5.01 -2.84 -32.08
N LYS A 150 4.37 -1.67 -32.03
CA LYS A 150 3.30 -1.30 -32.96
C LYS A 150 3.89 -1.05 -34.35
#